data_b3af80ecd14e0ea6f7062dedbacd11c9
#
_entry.id   b3af80ecd14e0ea6f7062dedbacd11c9
#
_cell.length_a   1.000
_cell.length_b   1.000
_cell.length_c   1.000
_cell.angle_alpha   90.00
_cell.angle_beta   90.00
_cell.angle_gamma   90.00
#
_symmetry.space_group_name_H-M   'P 1'
#
loop_
_entity.id
_entity.type
_entity.pdbx_description
1 polymer ?
#
loop_
_entity_poly.entity_id
_entity_poly.type
_entity_poly.pdbx_seq_one_letter_code
_entity_poly.pdbx_strand_id
1 'polypeptide(L)'
;MLTLVTPTLDDLWFRQALLADECTMSYNAKWGGTISFPKDEWESWYDSWIRNSENKRFYRYLMNSDNVYVGEIAYYYDRQRDIYIGDVIILAKYRNQGYGSEGIRQLCIAAKKNGISVLHDDIAADNPSYKLFLKNGFEIEYINNDVVMVKRNLSIPIS
;
A
#
# COMPACT_ATOMS: atom_id res chain seq x y z
N MET A 1 14.86 -5.66 8.06
CA MET A 1 14.91 -4.96 6.76
C MET A 1 14.01 -5.67 5.74
N LEU A 2 13.30 -4.90 4.95
CA LEU A 2 12.42 -5.43 3.92
C LEU A 2 13.03 -5.27 2.54
N THR A 3 12.83 -6.28 1.70
CA THR A 3 13.17 -6.24 0.28
C THR A 3 11.89 -6.08 -0.52
N LEU A 4 11.92 -5.22 -1.53
CA LEU A 4 10.82 -5.08 -2.47
C LEU A 4 10.93 -6.12 -3.56
N VAL A 5 9.85 -6.86 -3.81
CA VAL A 5 9.80 -7.91 -4.81
C VAL A 5 8.70 -7.62 -5.81
N THR A 6 9.06 -7.59 -7.10
CA THR A 6 8.06 -7.56 -8.17
C THR A 6 7.50 -8.97 -8.31
N PRO A 7 6.21 -9.21 -8.04
CA PRO A 7 5.67 -10.56 -8.14
C PRO A 7 5.65 -11.03 -9.60
N THR A 8 5.80 -12.34 -9.80
CA THR A 8 5.43 -12.98 -11.06
C THR A 8 3.94 -13.27 -11.05
N LEU A 9 3.37 -13.63 -12.20
CA LEU A 9 1.96 -14.00 -12.26
C LEU A 9 1.62 -15.13 -11.26
N ASP A 10 2.51 -16.13 -11.18
CA ASP A 10 2.31 -17.28 -10.29
C ASP A 10 2.45 -16.93 -8.80
N ASP A 11 3.07 -15.81 -8.47
CA ASP A 11 3.21 -15.34 -7.09
C ASP A 11 1.95 -14.65 -6.55
N LEU A 12 0.93 -14.44 -7.37
CA LEU A 12 -0.28 -13.73 -6.95
C LEU A 12 -1.11 -14.49 -5.92
N TRP A 13 -0.76 -15.74 -5.63
CA TRP A 13 -1.34 -16.48 -4.50
C TRP A 13 -1.19 -15.70 -3.18
N PHE A 14 -0.07 -14.98 -3.00
CA PHE A 14 0.15 -14.22 -1.77
C PHE A 14 -0.82 -13.02 -1.69
N ARG A 15 -1.00 -12.28 -2.79
CA ARG A 15 -1.97 -11.19 -2.84
C ARG A 15 -3.38 -11.72 -2.54
N GLN A 16 -3.74 -12.84 -3.12
CA GLN A 16 -5.03 -13.49 -2.85
C GLN A 16 -5.18 -13.81 -1.37
N ALA A 17 -4.17 -14.43 -0.76
CA ALA A 17 -4.18 -14.79 0.66
C ALA A 17 -4.24 -13.55 1.57
N LEU A 18 -3.49 -12.50 1.24
CA LEU A 18 -3.45 -11.25 1.98
C LEU A 18 -4.83 -10.59 2.03
N LEU A 19 -5.48 -10.49 0.88
CA LEU A 19 -6.81 -9.86 0.75
C LEU A 19 -7.94 -10.73 1.33
N ALA A 20 -7.71 -12.03 1.48
CA ALA A 20 -8.68 -12.95 2.05
C ALA A 20 -8.53 -13.11 3.57
N ASP A 21 -7.46 -12.60 4.16
CA ASP A 21 -7.23 -12.74 5.61
C ASP A 21 -8.07 -11.74 6.39
N GLU A 22 -9.03 -12.25 7.15
CA GLU A 22 -10.00 -11.42 7.90
C GLU A 22 -9.33 -10.47 8.88
N CYS A 23 -8.34 -10.97 9.62
CA CYS A 23 -7.62 -10.13 10.59
C CYS A 23 -6.86 -9.01 9.89
N THR A 24 -6.19 -9.31 8.77
CA THR A 24 -5.47 -8.31 7.98
C THR A 24 -6.42 -7.25 7.43
N MET A 25 -7.56 -7.67 6.90
CA MET A 25 -8.50 -6.79 6.22
C MET A 25 -9.56 -6.18 7.13
N SER A 26 -9.47 -6.37 8.44
CA SER A 26 -10.44 -5.81 9.40
C SER A 26 -10.53 -4.29 9.35
N TYR A 27 -9.45 -3.59 9.00
CA TYR A 27 -9.45 -2.13 8.82
C TYR A 27 -10.38 -1.70 7.67
N ASN A 28 -10.65 -2.59 6.74
CA ASN A 28 -11.48 -2.34 5.55
C ASN A 28 -12.96 -2.72 5.79
N ALA A 29 -13.33 -3.03 7.04
CA ALA A 29 -14.69 -3.50 7.36
C ALA A 29 -15.77 -2.53 6.89
N LYS A 30 -15.51 -1.24 6.98
CA LYS A 30 -16.42 -0.18 6.52
C LYS A 30 -16.72 -0.26 5.01
N TRP A 31 -15.78 -0.81 4.23
CA TRP A 31 -15.87 -0.94 2.78
C TRP A 31 -15.96 -2.39 2.31
N GLY A 32 -16.37 -3.31 3.22
CA GLY A 32 -16.62 -4.71 2.87
C GLY A 32 -15.64 -5.73 3.43
N GLY A 33 -14.57 -5.29 4.11
CA GLY A 33 -13.60 -6.19 4.74
C GLY A 33 -12.68 -6.87 3.73
N THR A 34 -12.69 -8.20 3.71
CA THR A 34 -11.88 -8.98 2.77
C THR A 34 -12.26 -8.70 1.31
N ILE A 35 -11.29 -8.85 0.43
CA ILE A 35 -11.47 -8.61 -1.01
C ILE A 35 -11.23 -9.92 -1.74
N SER A 36 -12.17 -10.31 -2.58
CA SER A 36 -12.04 -11.49 -3.44
C SER A 36 -11.06 -11.19 -4.56
N PHE A 37 -10.09 -12.08 -4.75
CA PHE A 37 -9.12 -12.00 -5.83
C PHE A 37 -8.87 -13.39 -6.42
N PRO A 38 -9.90 -13.95 -7.12
CA PRO A 38 -9.78 -15.31 -7.65
C PRO A 38 -8.80 -15.38 -8.82
N LYS A 39 -8.29 -16.57 -9.05
CA LYS A 39 -7.22 -16.81 -10.05
C LYS A 39 -7.58 -16.33 -11.45
N ASP A 40 -8.85 -16.37 -11.83
CA ASP A 40 -9.30 -15.91 -13.14
C ASP A 40 -9.23 -14.37 -13.32
N GLU A 41 -9.01 -13.63 -12.24
CA GLU A 41 -8.78 -12.19 -12.28
C GLU A 41 -7.28 -11.81 -12.26
N TRP A 42 -6.40 -12.78 -12.03
CA TRP A 42 -4.96 -12.49 -11.85
C TRP A 42 -4.33 -11.90 -13.12
N GLU A 43 -4.64 -12.44 -14.28
CA GLU A 43 -4.02 -12.02 -15.54
C GLU A 43 -4.32 -10.55 -15.86
N SER A 44 -5.58 -10.14 -15.76
CA SER A 44 -5.98 -8.77 -16.07
C SER A 44 -5.43 -7.77 -15.04
N TRP A 45 -5.40 -8.16 -13.76
CA TRP A 45 -4.81 -7.32 -12.72
C TRP A 45 -3.30 -7.16 -12.96
N TYR A 46 -2.63 -8.25 -13.28
CA TYR A 46 -1.19 -8.28 -13.55
C TYR A 46 -0.82 -7.40 -14.74
N ASP A 47 -1.60 -7.46 -15.80
CA ASP A 47 -1.41 -6.58 -16.96
C ASP A 47 -1.50 -5.10 -16.57
N SER A 48 -2.51 -4.73 -15.78
CA SER A 48 -2.73 -3.32 -15.41
C SER A 48 -1.69 -2.80 -14.42
N TRP A 49 -1.27 -3.62 -13.47
CA TRP A 49 -0.42 -3.17 -12.38
C TRP A 49 1.07 -3.42 -12.58
N ILE A 50 1.44 -4.45 -13.32
CA ILE A 50 2.84 -4.86 -13.46
C ILE A 50 3.34 -4.64 -14.90
N ARG A 51 2.65 -5.23 -15.90
CA ARG A 51 3.13 -5.18 -17.30
C ARG A 51 2.92 -3.82 -17.95
N ASN A 52 1.76 -3.19 -17.73
CA ASN A 52 1.34 -1.96 -18.41
C ASN A 52 0.94 -0.88 -17.40
N SER A 53 1.75 -0.67 -16.37
CA SER A 53 1.47 0.31 -15.32
C SER A 53 1.51 1.77 -15.79
N GLU A 54 2.18 2.05 -16.91
CA GLU A 54 2.30 3.38 -17.52
C GLU A 54 2.85 4.45 -16.56
N ASN A 55 3.65 4.04 -15.57
CA ASN A 55 4.16 4.89 -14.50
C ASN A 55 3.06 5.52 -13.60
N LYS A 56 1.82 5.03 -13.74
CA LYS A 56 0.67 5.50 -12.94
C LYS A 56 0.24 4.53 -11.87
N ARG A 57 0.86 3.36 -11.84
CA ARG A 57 0.64 2.33 -10.83
C ARG A 57 1.97 1.73 -10.42
N PHE A 58 2.07 1.37 -9.16
CA PHE A 58 3.26 0.73 -8.60
C PHE A 58 2.79 -0.32 -7.60
N TYR A 59 3.37 -1.51 -7.66
CA TYR A 59 3.00 -2.59 -6.76
C TYR A 59 4.22 -3.47 -6.48
N ARG A 60 4.49 -3.73 -5.21
CA ARG A 60 5.57 -4.63 -4.79
C ARG A 60 5.13 -5.41 -3.56
N TYR A 61 5.61 -6.65 -3.47
CA TYR A 61 5.58 -7.39 -2.21
C TYR A 61 6.70 -6.89 -1.30
N LEU A 62 6.44 -6.98 -0.01
CA LEU A 62 7.42 -6.78 1.04
C LEU A 62 7.89 -8.14 1.54
N MET A 63 9.18 -8.39 1.44
CA MET A 63 9.79 -9.65 1.86
C MET A 63 10.76 -9.39 2.99
N ASN A 64 10.67 -10.17 4.09
CA ASN A 64 11.57 -10.02 5.23
C ASN A 64 12.90 -10.75 5.00
N SER A 65 13.80 -10.67 5.98
CA SER A 65 15.13 -11.30 5.89
C SER A 65 15.10 -12.83 5.87
N ASP A 66 13.97 -13.44 6.23
CA ASP A 66 13.76 -14.88 6.15
C ASP A 66 13.15 -15.32 4.81
N ASN A 67 13.13 -14.41 3.83
CA ASN A 67 12.54 -14.66 2.51
C ASN A 67 11.03 -14.99 2.55
N VAL A 68 10.33 -14.38 3.51
CA VAL A 68 8.88 -14.55 3.67
C VAL A 68 8.17 -13.27 3.24
N TYR A 69 7.12 -13.39 2.44
CA TYR A 69 6.27 -12.26 2.11
C TYR A 69 5.45 -11.85 3.33
N VAL A 70 5.54 -10.60 3.71
CA VAL A 70 4.87 -10.07 4.91
C VAL A 70 3.80 -9.03 4.61
N GLY A 71 3.76 -8.53 3.39
CA GLY A 71 2.79 -7.51 3.00
C GLY A 71 3.02 -6.99 1.60
N GLU A 72 2.37 -5.89 1.31
CA GLU A 72 2.48 -5.20 0.02
C GLU A 72 2.52 -3.70 0.18
N ILE A 73 3.11 -3.03 -0.79
CA ILE A 73 3.01 -1.58 -0.97
C ILE A 73 2.57 -1.30 -2.40
N ALA A 74 1.77 -0.26 -2.55
CA ALA A 74 1.26 0.14 -3.85
C ALA A 74 0.98 1.64 -3.89
N TYR A 75 0.97 2.21 -5.07
CA TYR A 75 0.32 3.49 -5.30
C TYR A 75 -0.32 3.48 -6.69
N TYR A 76 -1.29 4.34 -6.88
CA TYR A 76 -1.92 4.55 -8.17
C TYR A 76 -2.32 6.02 -8.34
N TYR A 77 -2.41 6.43 -9.61
CA TYR A 77 -2.89 7.76 -9.94
C TYR A 77 -4.42 7.78 -9.96
N ASP A 78 -5.01 8.64 -9.12
CA ASP A 78 -6.44 8.89 -9.11
C ASP A 78 -6.74 10.05 -10.06
N ARG A 79 -7.32 9.73 -11.20
CA ARG A 79 -7.58 10.67 -12.27
C ARG A 79 -8.57 11.77 -11.88
N GLN A 80 -9.58 11.42 -11.07
CA GLN A 80 -10.62 12.37 -10.68
C GLN A 80 -10.11 13.42 -9.72
N ARG A 81 -9.24 13.02 -8.79
CA ARG A 81 -8.66 13.91 -7.78
C ARG A 81 -7.31 14.47 -8.19
N ASP A 82 -6.73 13.96 -9.28
CA ASP A 82 -5.40 14.35 -9.77
C ASP A 82 -4.32 14.21 -8.68
N ILE A 83 -4.35 13.10 -7.96
CA ILE A 83 -3.39 12.78 -6.91
C ILE A 83 -2.95 11.31 -7.03
N TYR A 84 -1.77 11.01 -6.47
CA TYR A 84 -1.32 9.64 -6.29
C TYR A 84 -1.71 9.15 -4.91
N ILE A 85 -2.38 8.01 -4.85
CA ILE A 85 -2.85 7.38 -3.62
C ILE A 85 -1.97 6.19 -3.32
N GLY A 86 -1.38 6.15 -2.13
CA GLY A 86 -0.58 5.02 -1.65
C GLY A 86 -1.41 4.04 -0.86
N ASP A 87 -0.83 2.86 -0.65
CA ASP A 87 -1.41 1.80 0.17
C ASP A 87 -0.30 0.92 0.73
N VAL A 88 -0.41 0.55 2.00
CA VAL A 88 0.52 -0.35 2.68
C VAL A 88 -0.31 -1.34 3.49
N ILE A 89 -0.17 -2.62 3.19
CA ILE A 89 -0.87 -3.68 3.91
C ILE A 89 0.16 -4.67 4.45
N ILE A 90 0.16 -4.88 5.76
CA ILE A 90 0.98 -5.89 6.42
C ILE A 90 0.07 -7.01 6.91
N LEU A 91 0.41 -8.25 6.57
CA LEU A 91 -0.31 -9.42 7.05
C LEU A 91 -0.37 -9.40 8.58
N ALA A 92 -1.56 -9.59 9.16
CA ALA A 92 -1.81 -9.34 10.58
C ALA A 92 -0.83 -10.06 11.51
N LYS A 93 -0.48 -11.31 11.19
CA LYS A 93 0.46 -12.09 12.01
C LYS A 93 1.87 -11.52 12.05
N TYR A 94 2.21 -10.61 11.15
CA TYR A 94 3.53 -9.96 11.10
C TYR A 94 3.50 -8.52 11.61
N ARG A 95 2.39 -8.05 12.14
CA ARG A 95 2.28 -6.70 12.71
C ARG A 95 3.13 -6.54 13.96
N ASN A 96 3.34 -5.29 14.36
CA ASN A 96 4.11 -4.90 15.57
C ASN A 96 5.60 -5.31 15.50
N GLN A 97 6.15 -5.39 14.28
CA GLN A 97 7.56 -5.69 14.03
C GLN A 97 8.27 -4.57 13.24
N GLY A 98 7.60 -3.41 13.10
CA GLY A 98 8.16 -2.27 12.36
C GLY A 98 8.00 -2.34 10.84
N TYR A 99 7.36 -3.36 10.31
CA TYR A 99 7.22 -3.53 8.85
C TYR A 99 6.32 -2.46 8.21
N GLY A 100 5.30 -2.00 8.93
CA GLY A 100 4.43 -0.93 8.42
C GLY A 100 5.19 0.36 8.18
N SER A 101 5.99 0.80 9.13
CA SER A 101 6.85 2.00 8.99
C SER A 101 7.85 1.84 7.86
N GLU A 102 8.53 0.68 7.79
CA GLU A 102 9.48 0.42 6.72
C GLU A 102 8.79 0.38 5.35
N GLY A 103 7.60 -0.19 5.28
CA GLY A 103 6.78 -0.21 4.05
C GLY A 103 6.42 1.19 3.58
N ILE A 104 5.97 2.05 4.49
CA ILE A 104 5.65 3.46 4.17
C ILE A 104 6.90 4.18 3.65
N ARG A 105 8.03 3.99 4.32
CA ARG A 105 9.30 4.59 3.93
C ARG A 105 9.71 4.15 2.51
N GLN A 106 9.67 2.85 2.25
CA GLN A 106 10.01 2.28 0.94
C GLN A 106 9.06 2.79 -0.16
N LEU A 107 7.78 2.91 0.16
CA LEU A 107 6.78 3.46 -0.77
C LEU A 107 7.12 4.90 -1.15
N CYS A 108 7.47 5.73 -0.18
CA CYS A 108 7.86 7.13 -0.41
C CYS A 108 9.12 7.22 -1.26
N ILE A 109 10.11 6.37 -1.00
CA ILE A 109 11.36 6.33 -1.79
C ILE A 109 11.04 5.95 -3.25
N ALA A 110 10.23 4.92 -3.45
CA ALA A 110 9.85 4.48 -4.79
C ALA A 110 9.06 5.56 -5.55
N ALA A 111 8.09 6.19 -4.89
CA ALA A 111 7.29 7.26 -5.49
C ALA A 111 8.16 8.45 -5.90
N LYS A 112 9.06 8.88 -5.02
CA LYS A 112 10.00 9.96 -5.32
C LYS A 112 10.90 9.62 -6.51
N LYS A 113 11.43 8.40 -6.54
CA LYS A 113 12.27 7.92 -7.64
C LYS A 113 11.52 7.94 -8.97
N ASN A 114 10.22 7.69 -8.95
CA ASN A 114 9.36 7.70 -10.12
C ASN A 114 8.81 9.10 -10.47
N GLY A 115 9.32 10.15 -9.82
CA GLY A 115 8.99 11.54 -10.17
C GLY A 115 7.74 12.09 -9.50
N ILE A 116 7.18 11.40 -8.52
CA ILE A 116 5.99 11.86 -7.80
C ILE A 116 6.43 12.85 -6.73
N SER A 117 5.80 14.04 -6.71
CA SER A 117 6.15 15.09 -5.76
C SER A 117 5.35 15.05 -4.47
N VAL A 118 4.12 14.56 -4.52
CA VAL A 118 3.25 14.45 -3.33
C VAL A 118 2.53 13.09 -3.38
N LEU A 119 2.62 12.36 -2.27
CA LEU A 119 1.91 11.08 -2.10
C LEU A 119 0.82 11.25 -1.05
N HIS A 120 -0.38 10.80 -1.38
CA HIS A 120 -1.54 10.79 -0.50
C HIS A 120 -1.87 9.37 -0.06
N ASP A 121 -2.62 9.24 1.02
CA ASP A 121 -3.29 8.00 1.40
C ASP A 121 -4.62 8.36 2.07
N ASP A 122 -5.69 7.67 1.71
CA ASP A 122 -7.01 7.82 2.32
C ASP A 122 -7.27 6.63 3.26
N ILE A 123 -7.32 6.92 4.54
CA ILE A 123 -7.41 5.92 5.59
C ILE A 123 -8.80 6.00 6.21
N ALA A 124 -9.46 4.86 6.41
CA ALA A 124 -10.77 4.83 7.06
C ALA A 124 -10.73 5.58 8.41
N ALA A 125 -11.73 6.41 8.67
CA ALA A 125 -11.75 7.28 9.84
C ALA A 125 -11.63 6.53 11.17
N ASP A 126 -12.09 5.27 11.21
CA ASP A 126 -12.01 4.40 12.39
C ASP A 126 -10.72 3.57 12.46
N ASN A 127 -9.84 3.67 11.47
CA ASN A 127 -8.58 2.95 11.42
C ASN A 127 -7.46 3.79 12.02
N PRO A 128 -6.88 3.39 13.16
CA PRO A 128 -5.82 4.16 13.83
C PRO A 128 -4.49 4.18 13.08
N SER A 129 -4.35 3.43 11.98
CA SER A 129 -3.09 3.34 11.23
C SER A 129 -2.65 4.67 10.62
N TYR A 130 -3.54 5.68 10.50
CA TYR A 130 -3.13 7.01 10.05
C TYR A 130 -2.02 7.59 10.93
N LYS A 131 -1.98 7.22 12.22
CA LYS A 131 -0.93 7.66 13.16
C LYS A 131 0.45 7.18 12.73
N LEU A 132 0.52 6.00 12.11
CA LEU A 132 1.78 5.47 11.59
C LEU A 132 2.27 6.30 10.40
N PHE A 133 1.37 6.75 9.55
CA PHE A 133 1.70 7.67 8.46
C PHE A 133 2.23 9.00 9.01
N LEU A 134 1.61 9.55 10.05
CA LEU A 134 2.09 10.79 10.68
C LEU A 134 3.50 10.64 11.23
N LYS A 135 3.82 9.49 11.84
CA LYS A 135 5.18 9.21 12.33
C LYS A 135 6.20 9.13 11.20
N ASN A 136 5.76 8.87 9.99
CA ASN A 136 6.62 8.73 8.81
C ASN A 136 6.56 9.95 7.88
N GLY A 137 6.26 11.11 8.44
CA GLY A 137 6.38 12.39 7.72
C GLY A 137 5.14 12.84 6.95
N PHE A 138 4.06 12.11 7.04
CA PHE A 138 2.79 12.54 6.46
C PHE A 138 2.11 13.55 7.38
N GLU A 139 1.29 14.41 6.80
CA GLU A 139 0.43 15.35 7.53
C GLU A 139 -1.03 15.13 7.15
N ILE A 140 -1.94 15.48 8.05
CA ILE A 140 -3.37 15.38 7.76
C ILE A 140 -3.75 16.53 6.84
N GLU A 141 -4.35 16.22 5.69
CA GLU A 141 -4.91 17.20 4.78
C GLU A 141 -6.33 17.55 5.19
N TYR A 142 -7.15 16.54 5.47
CA TYR A 142 -8.51 16.72 6.01
C TYR A 142 -9.00 15.46 6.70
N ILE A 143 -10.01 15.63 7.54
CA ILE A 143 -10.72 14.54 8.21
C ILE A 143 -12.21 14.76 8.00
N ASN A 144 -12.93 13.70 7.69
CA ASN A 144 -14.39 13.69 7.70
C ASN A 144 -14.88 12.41 8.39
N ASN A 145 -16.19 12.13 8.30
CA ASN A 145 -16.77 10.95 8.95
C ASN A 145 -16.28 9.61 8.36
N ASP A 146 -15.77 9.63 7.14
CA ASP A 146 -15.42 8.43 6.39
C ASP A 146 -13.92 8.19 6.31
N VAL A 147 -13.11 9.26 6.16
CA VAL A 147 -11.68 9.13 5.92
C VAL A 147 -10.85 10.16 6.67
N VAL A 148 -9.61 9.76 6.94
CA VAL A 148 -8.49 10.66 7.24
C VAL A 148 -7.64 10.69 5.99
N MET A 149 -7.59 11.82 5.30
CA MET A 149 -6.69 12.00 4.16
C MET A 149 -5.36 12.53 4.66
N VAL A 150 -4.29 11.80 4.37
CA VAL A 150 -2.92 12.20 4.69
C VAL A 150 -2.13 12.41 3.43
N LYS A 151 -1.10 13.26 3.51
CA LYS A 151 -0.20 13.52 2.38
C LYS A 151 1.21 13.77 2.87
N ARG A 152 2.17 13.49 2.00
CA ARG A 152 3.58 13.80 2.22
C ARG A 152 4.17 14.47 0.99
N ASN A 153 4.86 15.59 1.20
CA ASN A 153 5.68 16.22 0.18
C ASN A 153 7.00 15.45 0.07
N LEU A 154 7.22 14.80 -1.06
CA LEU A 154 8.39 13.93 -1.28
C LEU A 154 9.66 14.71 -1.66
N SER A 155 9.58 16.01 -1.87
CA SER A 155 10.78 16.85 -2.04
C SER A 155 11.53 17.04 -0.72
N ILE A 156 10.86 16.82 0.43
CA ILE A 156 11.48 16.83 1.75
C ILE A 156 12.25 15.52 1.92
N PRO A 157 13.49 15.52 2.46
CA PRO A 157 14.28 14.31 2.61
C PRO A 157 13.56 13.19 3.36
N ILE A 158 13.74 11.97 2.88
CA ILE A 158 13.16 10.75 3.46
C ILE A 158 14.27 10.07 4.26
N SER A 159 14.09 10.08 5.59
CA SER A 159 15.05 9.48 6.51
C SER A 159 14.76 8.00 6.81
#